data_99799366bce5d23a614ae2f6a51f4c0d
#
_entry.id   99799366bce5d23a614ae2f6a51f4c0d
#
_cell.length_a   1.000
_cell.length_b   1.000
_cell.length_c   1.000
_cell.angle_alpha   90.00
_cell.angle_beta   90.00
_cell.angle_gamma   90.00
#
_symmetry.space_group_name_H-M   'P 1'
#
loop_
_entity.id
_entity.type
_entity.pdbx_description
1 polymer ?
#
loop_
_entity_poly.entity_id
_entity_poly.type
_entity_poly.pdbx_seq_one_letter_code
_entity_poly.pdbx_strand_id
1 'polypeptide(L)'
;MEAYSYFASSIYREERPEWVGETLEHTQKHYDQMPPHVVKQTGSMANDPDLGYLTSYFRDKGVSILKDQGYLTDEYEFYVSGMWGQEFACTGSNIMHVHGDSQISGFYFLEV
;
A
#
# COMPACT_ATOMS: atom_id res chain seq x y z
N MET A 1 25.33 -31.89 2.60
CA MET A 1 23.97 -31.57 2.14
C MET A 1 23.92 -30.08 1.76
N GLU A 2 23.46 -29.77 0.59
CA GLU A 2 23.33 -28.40 0.08
C GLU A 2 21.86 -28.03 -0.02
N ALA A 3 21.53 -26.75 0.23
CA ALA A 3 20.17 -26.24 0.09
C ALA A 3 20.11 -25.17 -1.00
N TYR A 4 19.09 -25.23 -1.83
CA TYR A 4 18.85 -24.29 -2.89
C TYR A 4 17.48 -23.67 -2.73
N SER A 5 17.38 -22.35 -2.94
CA SER A 5 16.11 -21.62 -2.95
C SER A 5 15.84 -21.06 -4.34
N TYR A 6 14.68 -21.43 -4.90
CA TYR A 6 14.24 -20.95 -6.20
C TYR A 6 12.91 -20.23 -6.07
N PHE A 7 12.72 -19.16 -6.82
CA PHE A 7 11.48 -18.38 -6.84
C PHE A 7 11.08 -17.81 -5.49
N ALA A 8 12.06 -17.44 -4.67
CA ALA A 8 11.80 -16.81 -3.38
C ALA A 8 11.09 -15.46 -3.57
N SER A 9 10.06 -15.23 -2.75
CA SER A 9 9.36 -13.95 -2.68
C SER A 9 9.79 -13.20 -1.42
N SER A 10 10.15 -11.93 -1.57
CA SER A 10 10.56 -11.09 -0.46
C SER A 10 9.40 -10.21 0.01
N ILE A 11 9.22 -10.11 1.33
CA ILE A 11 8.29 -9.20 1.97
C ILE A 11 9.11 -8.25 2.85
N TYR A 12 8.89 -6.96 2.65
CA TYR A 12 9.53 -5.91 3.44
C TYR A 12 8.51 -5.36 4.43
N ARG A 13 8.92 -5.21 5.68
CA ARG A 13 8.06 -4.72 6.75
C ARG A 13 8.76 -3.58 7.49
N GLU A 14 8.00 -2.53 7.77
CA GLU A 14 8.44 -1.41 8.59
C GLU A 14 7.28 -0.91 9.44
N GLU A 15 7.56 -0.31 10.57
CA GLU A 15 6.54 0.23 11.47
C GLU A 15 6.55 1.76 11.43
N ARG A 16 5.37 2.36 11.33
CA ARG A 16 5.14 3.80 11.36
C ARG A 16 3.92 4.13 12.23
N PRO A 17 3.97 3.82 13.52
CA PRO A 17 2.82 4.04 14.41
C PRO A 17 2.44 5.52 14.56
N GLU A 18 3.39 6.43 14.35
CA GLU A 18 3.19 7.86 14.47
C GLU A 18 2.16 8.46 13.50
N TRP A 19 1.91 7.76 12.39
CA TRP A 19 0.97 8.25 11.36
C TRP A 19 -0.40 7.60 11.39
N VAL A 20 -0.61 6.62 12.26
CA VAL A 20 -1.85 5.83 12.28
C VAL A 20 -3.07 6.72 12.51
N GLY A 21 -3.04 7.55 13.54
CA GLY A 21 -4.18 8.41 13.91
C GLY A 21 -4.54 9.40 12.81
N GLU A 22 -3.56 10.09 12.26
CA GLU A 22 -3.75 11.06 11.17
C GLU A 22 -4.25 10.37 9.90
N THR A 23 -3.68 9.23 9.56
CA THR A 23 -4.09 8.48 8.36
C THR A 23 -5.50 7.94 8.49
N LEU A 24 -5.90 7.45 9.66
CA LEU A 24 -7.28 7.05 9.94
C LEU A 24 -8.26 8.21 9.74
N GLU A 25 -7.93 9.38 10.28
CA GLU A 25 -8.78 10.57 10.15
C GLU A 25 -9.00 10.97 8.69
N HIS A 26 -7.93 11.03 7.91
CA HIS A 26 -8.03 11.36 6.49
C HIS A 26 -8.76 10.27 5.69
N THR A 27 -8.50 9.02 5.97
CA THR A 27 -9.17 7.89 5.31
C THR A 27 -10.68 7.88 5.61
N GLN A 28 -11.07 8.21 6.83
CA GLN A 28 -12.48 8.28 7.22
C GLN A 28 -13.27 9.29 6.39
N LYS A 29 -12.67 10.42 6.04
CA LYS A 29 -13.31 11.42 5.17
C LYS A 29 -13.64 10.85 3.79
N HIS A 30 -12.78 9.99 3.26
CA HIS A 30 -13.03 9.30 2.00
C HIS A 30 -14.11 8.22 2.15
N TYR A 31 -14.13 7.47 3.24
CA TYR A 31 -15.18 6.50 3.53
C TYR A 31 -16.56 7.14 3.64
N ASP A 32 -16.67 8.30 4.25
CA ASP A 32 -17.93 9.01 4.45
C ASP A 32 -18.60 9.39 3.13
N GLN A 33 -17.84 9.42 2.04
CA GLN A 33 -18.35 9.70 0.69
C GLN A 33 -18.82 8.44 -0.05
N MET A 34 -18.64 7.26 0.53
CA MET A 34 -18.92 5.99 -0.13
C MET A 34 -20.22 5.38 0.39
N PRO A 35 -20.99 4.68 -0.47
CA PRO A 35 -22.14 3.91 0.00
C PRO A 35 -21.70 2.76 0.93
N PRO A 36 -22.54 2.35 1.89
CA PRO A 36 -22.18 1.28 2.82
C PRO A 36 -22.09 -0.08 2.11
N HIS A 37 -21.03 -0.83 2.44
CA HIS A 37 -20.76 -2.18 1.94
C HIS A 37 -20.26 -3.08 3.08
N VAL A 38 -20.29 -4.39 2.88
CA VAL A 38 -19.66 -5.37 3.81
C VAL A 38 -18.13 -5.18 3.80
N VAL A 39 -17.57 -4.95 2.63
CA VAL A 39 -16.21 -4.49 2.46
C VAL A 39 -16.29 -3.05 1.97
N LYS A 40 -15.85 -2.12 2.79
CA LYS A 40 -15.78 -0.72 2.41
C LYS A 40 -14.45 -0.45 1.73
N GLN A 41 -14.50 0.16 0.58
CA GLN A 41 -13.32 0.58 -0.15
C GLN A 41 -13.52 2.00 -0.66
N THR A 42 -12.53 2.85 -0.45
CA THR A 42 -12.55 4.22 -0.98
C THR A 42 -12.19 4.22 -2.46
N GLY A 43 -12.46 5.33 -3.15
CA GLY A 43 -11.77 5.66 -4.38
C GLY A 43 -10.28 5.89 -4.11
N SER A 44 -9.49 6.12 -5.18
CA SER A 44 -8.07 6.41 -5.01
C SER A 44 -7.85 7.71 -4.24
N MET A 45 -6.99 7.64 -3.23
CA MET A 45 -6.55 8.75 -2.40
C MET A 45 -5.13 9.21 -2.77
N ALA A 46 -4.56 8.70 -3.85
CA ALA A 46 -3.17 8.95 -4.24
C ALA A 46 -2.89 10.43 -4.52
N ASN A 47 -3.91 11.18 -4.93
CA ASN A 47 -3.79 12.62 -5.23
C ASN A 47 -4.30 13.54 -4.12
N ASP A 48 -4.68 12.98 -2.97
CA ASP A 48 -5.09 13.78 -1.82
C ASP A 48 -3.87 14.47 -1.21
N PRO A 49 -3.81 15.83 -1.21
CA PRO A 49 -2.68 16.55 -0.66
C PRO A 49 -2.50 16.33 0.84
N ASP A 50 -3.56 16.03 1.58
CA ASP A 50 -3.50 15.74 3.01
C ASP A 50 -2.78 14.42 3.31
N LEU A 51 -2.63 13.54 2.33
CA LEU A 51 -1.92 12.27 2.42
C LEU A 51 -0.57 12.27 1.70
N GLY A 52 -0.06 13.46 1.36
CA GLY A 52 1.21 13.59 0.64
C GLY A 52 2.41 12.99 1.39
N TYR A 53 2.42 13.05 2.72
CA TYR A 53 3.44 12.41 3.55
C TYR A 53 3.47 10.89 3.34
N LEU A 54 2.30 10.28 3.16
CA LEU A 54 2.17 8.84 3.01
C LEU A 54 2.54 8.38 1.60
N THR A 55 2.06 9.07 0.58
CA THR A 55 2.42 8.76 -0.81
C THR A 55 3.91 8.97 -1.07
N SER A 56 4.51 10.01 -0.52
CA SER A 56 5.95 10.24 -0.62
C SER A 56 6.75 9.14 0.05
N TYR A 57 6.33 8.70 1.23
CA TYR A 57 6.95 7.60 1.94
C TYR A 57 6.87 6.30 1.15
N PHE A 58 5.70 5.94 0.64
CA PHE A 58 5.53 4.72 -0.15
C PHE A 58 6.34 4.75 -1.44
N ARG A 59 6.39 5.88 -2.11
CA ARG A 59 7.23 6.03 -3.31
C ARG A 59 8.70 5.80 -2.98
N ASP A 60 9.22 6.47 -1.96
CA ASP A 60 10.64 6.41 -1.61
C ASP A 60 11.04 5.01 -1.13
N LYS A 61 10.19 4.36 -0.34
CA LYS A 61 10.42 2.97 0.08
C LYS A 61 10.31 2.00 -1.07
N GLY A 62 9.35 2.19 -1.97
CA GLY A 62 9.22 1.39 -3.18
C GLY A 62 10.48 1.45 -4.04
N VAL A 63 11.03 2.63 -4.26
CA VAL A 63 12.29 2.79 -4.99
C VAL A 63 13.44 2.08 -4.27
N SER A 64 13.53 2.21 -2.95
CA SER A 64 14.57 1.53 -2.16
C SER A 64 14.48 0.00 -2.29
N ILE A 65 13.26 -0.55 -2.27
CA ILE A 65 13.03 -1.98 -2.44
C ILE A 65 13.45 -2.45 -3.83
N LEU A 66 13.09 -1.69 -4.87
CA LEU A 66 13.48 -2.01 -6.24
C LEU A 66 15.00 -1.99 -6.41
N LYS A 67 15.69 -1.03 -5.84
CA LYS A 67 17.16 -0.97 -5.82
C LYS A 67 17.75 -2.18 -5.12
N ASP A 68 17.22 -2.56 -3.96
CA ASP A 68 17.66 -3.73 -3.21
C ASP A 68 17.52 -5.01 -4.03
N GLN A 69 16.52 -5.09 -4.87
CA GLN A 69 16.28 -6.23 -5.76
C GLN A 69 17.04 -6.15 -7.08
N GLY A 70 17.89 -5.15 -7.28
CA GLY A 70 18.77 -5.06 -8.45
C GLY A 70 18.20 -4.31 -9.64
N TYR A 71 17.08 -3.62 -9.50
CA TYR A 71 16.53 -2.80 -10.59
C TYR A 71 17.31 -1.51 -10.76
N LEU A 72 17.47 -1.07 -12.00
CA LEU A 72 18.07 0.21 -12.36
C LEU A 72 17.00 1.30 -12.25
N THR A 73 16.96 1.99 -11.11
CA THR A 73 15.90 2.95 -10.80
C THR A 73 16.22 4.38 -11.25
N ASP A 74 17.47 4.71 -11.52
CA ASP A 74 17.91 6.07 -11.76
C ASP A 74 17.41 6.67 -13.09
N GLU A 75 16.97 5.82 -14.03
CA GLU A 75 16.48 6.23 -15.35
C GLU A 75 14.96 6.40 -15.41
N TYR A 76 14.25 6.17 -14.30
CA TYR A 76 12.79 6.13 -14.26
C TYR A 76 12.24 7.04 -13.18
N GLU A 77 11.07 7.60 -13.46
CA GLU A 77 10.26 8.25 -12.43
C GLU A 77 9.31 7.23 -11.80
N PHE A 78 9.13 7.35 -10.49
CA PHE A 78 8.24 6.47 -9.73
C PHE A 78 7.17 7.30 -9.04
N TYR A 79 5.97 6.79 -9.04
CA TYR A 79 4.84 7.41 -8.36
C TYR A 79 3.89 6.34 -7.81
N VAL A 80 3.09 6.73 -6.84
CA VAL A 80 2.00 5.90 -6.33
C VAL A 80 0.84 6.00 -7.30
N SER A 81 0.59 4.95 -8.06
CA SER A 81 -0.44 4.93 -9.11
C SER A 81 -1.86 4.87 -8.55
N GLY A 82 -2.02 4.25 -7.38
CA GLY A 82 -3.29 4.17 -6.67
C GLY A 82 -3.06 3.89 -5.19
N MET A 83 -3.91 4.46 -4.35
CA MET A 83 -3.92 4.24 -2.92
C MET A 83 -5.35 4.34 -2.44
N TRP A 84 -5.84 3.35 -1.75
CA TRP A 84 -7.20 3.33 -1.24
C TRP A 84 -7.27 2.68 0.13
N GLY A 85 -8.27 3.08 0.89
CA GLY A 85 -8.58 2.45 2.16
C GLY A 85 -9.53 1.28 1.97
N GLN A 86 -9.34 0.24 2.75
CA GLN A 86 -10.24 -0.90 2.84
C GLN A 86 -10.59 -1.18 4.30
N GLU A 87 -11.87 -1.41 4.56
CA GLU A 87 -12.37 -1.81 5.86
C GLU A 87 -13.19 -3.08 5.70
N PHE A 88 -12.83 -4.11 6.46
CA PHE A 88 -13.50 -5.40 6.43
C PHE A 88 -14.40 -5.55 7.65
N ALA A 89 -15.64 -6.01 7.42
CA ALA A 89 -16.47 -6.53 8.50
C ALA A 89 -15.85 -7.81 9.08
N CYS A 90 -16.32 -8.24 10.24
CA CYS A 90 -15.76 -9.37 10.99
C CYS A 90 -15.56 -10.65 10.17
N THR A 91 -16.40 -10.89 9.16
CA THR A 91 -16.30 -12.06 8.26
C THR A 91 -15.97 -11.65 6.82
N GLY A 92 -15.61 -10.39 6.62
CA GLY A 92 -15.27 -9.87 5.30
C GLY A 92 -13.96 -10.44 4.78
N SER A 93 -13.88 -10.62 3.48
CA SER A 93 -12.69 -11.10 2.79
C SER A 93 -12.56 -10.44 1.43
N ASN A 94 -11.37 -10.53 0.87
CA ASN A 94 -11.11 -10.12 -0.51
C ASN A 94 -10.71 -11.35 -1.33
N ILE A 95 -11.10 -11.38 -2.59
CA ILE A 95 -10.69 -12.46 -3.48
C ILE A 95 -9.21 -12.35 -3.82
N MET A 96 -8.59 -13.47 -4.11
CA MET A 96 -7.21 -13.48 -4.61
C MET A 96 -7.16 -12.74 -5.95
N HIS A 97 -6.22 -11.81 -6.06
CA HIS A 97 -6.05 -11.00 -7.26
C HIS A 97 -4.59 -10.61 -7.44
N VAL A 98 -4.28 -9.97 -8.58
CA VAL A 98 -2.95 -9.47 -8.89
C VAL A 98 -3.01 -8.00 -9.28
N HIS A 99 -1.89 -7.31 -9.12
CA HIS A 99 -1.68 -5.93 -9.56
C HIS A 99 -0.70 -5.92 -10.74
N GLY A 100 -1.21 -6.24 -11.93
CA GLY A 100 -0.38 -6.48 -13.12
C GLY A 100 0.33 -5.24 -13.68
N ASP A 101 -0.10 -4.06 -13.30
CA ASP A 101 0.43 -2.77 -13.77
C ASP A 101 1.31 -2.06 -12.73
N SER A 102 1.59 -2.69 -11.61
CA SER A 102 2.40 -2.13 -10.53
C SER A 102 3.64 -2.98 -10.26
N GLN A 103 4.79 -2.33 -10.05
CA GLN A 103 6.03 -2.99 -9.68
C GLN A 103 6.03 -3.45 -8.22
N ILE A 104 5.39 -2.68 -7.36
CA ILE A 104 5.28 -2.98 -5.93
C ILE A 104 3.85 -2.68 -5.47
N SER A 105 3.32 -3.53 -4.61
CA SER A 105 2.11 -3.27 -3.86
C SER A 105 2.36 -3.49 -2.37
N GLY A 106 1.58 -2.85 -1.54
CA GLY A 106 1.75 -2.95 -0.09
C GLY A 106 0.53 -2.53 0.67
N PHE A 107 0.61 -2.69 1.98
CA PHE A 107 -0.45 -2.34 2.92
C PHE A 107 0.12 -1.53 4.08
N TYR A 108 -0.68 -0.59 4.56
CA TYR A 108 -0.48 0.08 5.83
C TYR A 108 -1.65 -0.30 6.74
N PHE A 109 -1.38 -1.10 7.76
CA PHE A 109 -2.41 -1.54 8.70
C PHE A 109 -2.66 -0.44 9.73
N LEU A 110 -3.88 0.08 9.74
CA LEU A 110 -4.30 1.16 10.63
C LEU A 110 -5.04 0.64 11.86
N GLU A 111 -5.83 -0.42 11.68
CA GLU A 111 -6.55 -1.13 12.74
C GLU A 111 -6.53 -2.63 12.46
N VAL A 112 -6.46 -3.40 13.50
CA VAL A 112 -6.51 -4.86 13.46
C VAL A 112 -7.46 -5.42 14.52
#